data_a69d0434e01e65934fb70c28dc18f48b
#
_entry.id   a69d0434e01e65934fb70c28dc18f48b
#
_cell.length_a   1.000
_cell.length_b   1.000
_cell.length_c   1.000
_cell.angle_alpha   90.00
_cell.angle_beta   90.00
_cell.angle_gamma   90.00
#
_symmetry.space_group_name_H-M   'P 1'
#
loop_
_entity.id
_entity.type
_entity.pdbx_description
1 polymer ?
#
loop_
_entity_poly.entity_id
_entity_poly.type
_entity_poly.pdbx_seq_one_letter_code
_entity_poly.pdbx_strand_id
1 'polypeptide(L)'
;HSTSRRQRQMCIRDRLLGVPEIAGTQEIELGRIHAFPNHPFKVLDDERMDMLVESIRENGILNPVIVRPDKNGDYEMISGHRRLHAAGIVGLSKIPAIVKEMSDDEAIIKMVDANIQREEIMPSEKAFAYKMKLEAMKRTAGRPTKENACHNGTHLRSDQELALQVGDSARSIQRYIRLTELIPELLECIDNKKLGLVIAVDLSYLDVQVQKWVYEYFKENGFLKPVQVEALKNHSNLSNASQHMIITILNEALPKKSTAAKVSLSEKKLDKYFPPHYSAKDRENVIIQLLEQWSTQQAQE
;
A
#
# COMPACT_ATOMS: atom_id res chain seq x y z
N HIS A 1 -11.09 -44.28 23.84
CA HIS A 1 -11.52 -43.70 25.14
C HIS A 1 -10.56 -42.67 25.73
N SER A 2 -9.43 -42.37 25.12
CA SER A 2 -8.41 -41.43 25.63
C SER A 2 -8.66 -39.97 25.21
N THR A 3 -9.29 -39.73 24.06
CA THR A 3 -9.58 -38.41 23.52
C THR A 3 -10.63 -37.64 24.31
N SER A 4 -11.61 -38.32 24.90
CA SER A 4 -12.70 -37.72 25.67
C SER A 4 -12.24 -37.07 26.99
N ARG A 5 -11.16 -37.56 27.64
CA ARG A 5 -10.65 -36.98 28.86
C ARG A 5 -9.87 -35.68 28.66
N ARG A 6 -9.10 -35.58 27.57
CA ARG A 6 -8.35 -34.33 27.26
C ARG A 6 -9.31 -33.20 26.83
N GLN A 7 -10.35 -33.51 26.06
CA GLN A 7 -11.37 -32.53 25.69
C GLN A 7 -12.17 -32.03 26.90
N ARG A 8 -12.51 -32.91 27.87
CA ARG A 8 -13.18 -32.50 29.11
C ARG A 8 -12.29 -31.65 29.99
N GLN A 9 -10.98 -31.90 30.03
CA GLN A 9 -10.06 -31.06 30.83
C GLN A 9 -9.85 -29.67 30.17
N MET A 10 -9.89 -29.54 28.86
CA MET A 10 -9.84 -28.25 28.18
C MET A 10 -11.09 -27.40 28.49
N CYS A 11 -12.30 -27.96 28.40
CA CYS A 11 -13.52 -27.25 28.73
C CYS A 11 -13.60 -26.82 30.23
N ILE A 12 -13.00 -27.57 31.14
CA ILE A 12 -12.96 -27.22 32.59
C ILE A 12 -11.96 -26.10 32.85
N ARG A 13 -10.84 -26.06 32.14
CA ARG A 13 -9.82 -25.02 32.26
C ARG A 13 -10.31 -23.65 31.71
N ASP A 14 -11.07 -23.65 30.65
CA ASP A 14 -11.70 -22.44 30.07
C ASP A 14 -12.75 -21.84 31.02
N ARG A 15 -13.52 -22.67 31.72
CA ARG A 15 -14.47 -22.22 32.75
C ARG A 15 -13.80 -21.63 34.00
N LEU A 16 -12.60 -22.10 34.36
CA LEU A 16 -11.86 -21.62 35.51
C LEU A 16 -11.11 -20.31 35.28
N LEU A 17 -10.79 -19.97 34.01
CA LEU A 17 -10.10 -18.75 33.64
C LEU A 17 -11.05 -17.56 33.37
N GLY A 18 -12.36 -17.74 33.56
CA GLY A 18 -13.33 -16.64 33.46
C GLY A 18 -13.37 -15.95 32.06
N VAL A 19 -13.03 -16.68 31.01
CA VAL A 19 -13.23 -16.19 29.65
C VAL A 19 -14.72 -15.92 29.47
N PRO A 20 -15.16 -14.68 29.26
CA PRO A 20 -16.58 -14.40 29.10
C PRO A 20 -17.11 -15.17 27.88
N GLU A 21 -18.13 -16.02 28.04
CA GLU A 21 -18.87 -16.55 26.94
C GLU A 21 -19.49 -15.37 26.19
N ILE A 22 -18.88 -14.98 25.05
CA ILE A 22 -19.45 -13.98 24.17
C ILE A 22 -20.72 -14.60 23.59
N ALA A 23 -21.88 -14.07 23.96
CA ALA A 23 -23.16 -14.56 23.51
C ALA A 23 -23.19 -14.68 21.98
N GLY A 24 -23.54 -15.86 21.44
CA GLY A 24 -23.57 -16.14 20.01
C GLY A 24 -22.29 -16.72 19.40
N THR A 25 -21.31 -17.11 20.24
CA THR A 25 -20.10 -17.80 19.78
C THR A 25 -20.40 -19.30 19.58
N GLN A 26 -19.92 -19.85 18.46
CA GLN A 26 -20.02 -21.26 18.10
C GLN A 26 -18.63 -21.81 17.78
N GLU A 27 -18.39 -23.08 18.12
CA GLU A 27 -17.19 -23.81 17.73
C GLU A 27 -17.35 -24.35 16.30
N ILE A 28 -16.57 -23.83 15.35
CA ILE A 28 -16.62 -24.22 13.93
C ILE A 28 -15.33 -24.95 13.57
N GLU A 29 -15.44 -26.03 12.80
CA GLU A 29 -14.28 -26.75 12.26
C GLU A 29 -13.49 -25.90 11.27
N LEU A 30 -12.15 -25.87 11.39
CA LEU A 30 -11.30 -25.06 10.50
C LEU A 30 -11.56 -25.37 9.03
N GLY A 31 -11.74 -26.66 8.68
CA GLY A 31 -11.94 -27.09 7.30
C GLY A 31 -13.24 -26.59 6.67
N ARG A 32 -14.17 -26.06 7.47
CA ARG A 32 -15.43 -25.49 6.99
C ARG A 32 -15.38 -23.97 6.84
N ILE A 33 -14.24 -23.34 7.14
CA ILE A 33 -14.09 -21.89 7.03
C ILE A 33 -13.19 -21.58 5.85
N HIS A 34 -13.72 -20.88 4.86
CA HIS A 34 -13.01 -20.46 3.66
C HIS A 34 -12.62 -18.99 3.74
N ALA A 35 -11.50 -18.64 3.10
CA ALA A 35 -11.12 -17.23 2.98
C ALA A 35 -12.12 -16.46 2.11
N PHE A 36 -12.32 -15.18 2.41
CA PHE A 36 -13.15 -14.31 1.59
C PHE A 36 -12.57 -14.20 0.17
N PRO A 37 -13.39 -14.32 -0.90
CA PRO A 37 -12.92 -14.19 -2.27
C PRO A 37 -12.24 -12.84 -2.51
N ASN A 38 -11.08 -12.84 -3.18
CA ASN A 38 -10.32 -11.63 -3.49
C ASN A 38 -9.96 -10.79 -2.26
N HIS A 39 -9.74 -11.42 -1.11
CA HIS A 39 -9.33 -10.75 0.12
C HIS A 39 -8.04 -9.95 -0.12
N PRO A 40 -8.05 -8.62 0.03
CA PRO A 40 -6.93 -7.78 -0.37
C PRO A 40 -5.75 -7.82 0.60
N PHE A 41 -5.98 -8.20 1.86
CA PHE A 41 -4.98 -8.17 2.91
C PHE A 41 -4.24 -9.49 3.00
N LYS A 42 -2.91 -9.44 2.88
CA LYS A 42 -2.05 -10.62 2.98
C LYS A 42 -1.91 -11.08 4.43
N VAL A 43 -1.86 -12.37 4.63
CA VAL A 43 -1.44 -12.97 5.89
C VAL A 43 0.04 -13.28 5.75
N LEU A 44 0.87 -12.59 6.52
CA LEU A 44 2.33 -12.74 6.49
C LEU A 44 2.78 -13.60 7.67
N ASP A 45 3.73 -14.50 7.41
CA ASP A 45 4.44 -15.27 8.43
C ASP A 45 5.63 -14.43 8.93
N ASP A 46 5.32 -13.48 9.80
CA ASP A 46 6.24 -12.55 10.44
C ASP A 46 6.38 -12.84 11.95
N GLU A 47 7.30 -12.17 12.64
CA GLU A 47 7.47 -12.30 14.09
C GLU A 47 6.17 -12.09 14.89
N ARG A 48 5.27 -11.22 14.38
CA ARG A 48 3.94 -11.01 14.97
C ARG A 48 3.02 -12.22 14.78
N MET A 49 3.22 -13.00 13.72
CA MET A 49 2.52 -14.26 13.52
C MET A 49 3.05 -15.32 14.49
N ASP A 50 4.35 -15.40 14.69
CA ASP A 50 4.96 -16.34 15.64
C ASP A 50 4.47 -16.07 17.07
N MET A 51 4.42 -14.79 17.48
CA MET A 51 3.84 -14.40 18.79
C MET A 51 2.36 -14.77 18.89
N LEU A 52 1.59 -14.62 17.82
CA LEU A 52 0.17 -14.99 17.81
C LEU A 52 0.00 -16.51 17.91
N VAL A 53 0.81 -17.28 17.20
CA VAL A 53 0.83 -18.75 17.26
C VAL A 53 1.14 -19.22 18.69
N GLU A 54 2.15 -18.64 19.35
CA GLU A 54 2.49 -18.98 20.73
C GLU A 54 1.36 -18.62 21.69
N SER A 55 0.78 -17.43 21.58
CA SER A 55 -0.36 -17.01 22.37
C SER A 55 -1.57 -17.93 22.20
N ILE A 56 -1.86 -18.37 20.97
CA ILE A 56 -2.96 -19.31 20.71
C ILE A 56 -2.65 -20.70 21.27
N ARG A 57 -1.39 -21.12 21.27
CA ARG A 57 -0.96 -22.39 21.84
C ARG A 57 -1.15 -22.43 23.35
N GLU A 58 -0.84 -21.33 24.03
CA GLU A 58 -0.95 -21.21 25.48
C GLU A 58 -2.38 -20.95 25.96
N ASN A 59 -3.09 -20.02 25.32
CA ASN A 59 -4.34 -19.45 25.83
C ASN A 59 -5.57 -19.81 24.96
N GLY A 60 -5.38 -20.46 23.82
CA GLY A 60 -6.45 -20.63 22.84
C GLY A 60 -6.79 -19.32 22.11
N ILE A 61 -7.90 -19.32 21.36
CA ILE A 61 -8.42 -18.13 20.70
C ILE A 61 -9.37 -17.40 21.64
N LEU A 62 -8.90 -16.34 22.28
CA LEU A 62 -9.67 -15.53 23.23
C LEU A 62 -10.77 -14.70 22.53
N ASN A 63 -10.47 -14.15 21.37
CA ASN A 63 -11.40 -13.34 20.58
C ASN A 63 -11.93 -14.15 19.39
N PRO A 64 -13.24 -14.45 19.32
CA PRO A 64 -13.80 -15.24 18.23
C PRO A 64 -13.60 -14.57 16.88
N VAL A 65 -13.49 -15.37 15.84
CA VAL A 65 -13.49 -14.89 14.46
C VAL A 65 -14.93 -14.54 14.01
N ILE A 66 -15.08 -13.74 12.97
CA ILE A 66 -16.38 -13.40 12.41
C ILE A 66 -16.50 -14.08 11.04
N VAL A 67 -17.56 -14.87 10.89
CA VAL A 67 -17.86 -15.59 9.65
C VAL A 67 -19.30 -15.35 9.22
N ARG A 68 -19.60 -15.58 7.95
CA ARG A 68 -20.98 -15.67 7.45
C ARG A 68 -21.23 -17.05 6.85
N PRO A 69 -22.49 -17.53 6.82
CA PRO A 69 -22.84 -18.77 6.12
C PRO A 69 -22.61 -18.60 4.61
N ASP A 70 -22.05 -19.62 3.98
CA ASP A 70 -22.00 -19.77 2.53
C ASP A 70 -23.17 -20.61 2.02
N LYS A 71 -23.44 -20.53 0.72
CA LYS A 71 -24.52 -21.27 0.02
C LYS A 71 -24.36 -22.80 0.11
N ASN A 72 -23.16 -23.28 0.35
CA ASN A 72 -22.82 -24.70 0.45
C ASN A 72 -22.97 -25.28 1.87
N GLY A 73 -23.35 -24.46 2.84
CA GLY A 73 -23.43 -24.84 4.25
C GLY A 73 -22.11 -24.71 5.01
N ASP A 74 -21.09 -24.19 4.38
CA ASP A 74 -19.81 -23.81 4.97
C ASP A 74 -19.81 -22.32 5.37
N TYR A 75 -18.64 -21.80 5.77
CA TYR A 75 -18.53 -20.45 6.29
C TYR A 75 -17.46 -19.67 5.56
N GLU A 76 -17.73 -18.42 5.29
CA GLU A 76 -16.82 -17.46 4.71
C GLU A 76 -16.26 -16.51 5.77
N MET A 77 -14.95 -16.36 5.82
CA MET A 77 -14.27 -15.54 6.82
C MET A 77 -14.43 -14.04 6.52
N ILE A 78 -14.97 -13.30 7.47
CA ILE A 78 -15.10 -11.83 7.37
C ILE A 78 -13.97 -11.14 8.16
N SER A 79 -13.66 -11.63 9.37
CA SER A 79 -12.61 -11.05 10.19
C SER A 79 -11.93 -12.12 11.03
N GLY A 80 -10.59 -12.08 11.07
CA GLY A 80 -9.78 -12.99 11.86
C GLY A 80 -8.88 -13.91 11.04
N HIS A 81 -8.55 -13.59 9.78
CA HIS A 81 -7.70 -14.40 8.90
C HIS A 81 -6.36 -14.81 9.54
N ARG A 82 -5.70 -13.90 10.28
CA ARG A 82 -4.46 -14.23 11.01
C ARG A 82 -4.70 -15.26 12.11
N ARG A 83 -5.83 -15.19 12.83
CA ARG A 83 -6.19 -16.17 13.87
C ARG A 83 -6.50 -17.54 13.27
N LEU A 84 -7.22 -17.56 12.13
CA LEU A 84 -7.47 -18.81 11.40
C LEU A 84 -6.17 -19.46 10.94
N HIS A 85 -5.26 -18.67 10.36
CA HIS A 85 -3.96 -19.17 9.90
C HIS A 85 -3.12 -19.69 11.07
N ALA A 86 -2.99 -18.93 12.15
CA ALA A 86 -2.28 -19.35 13.35
C ALA A 86 -2.90 -20.60 14.01
N ALA A 87 -4.24 -20.71 14.01
CA ALA A 87 -4.93 -21.90 14.49
C ALA A 87 -4.58 -23.15 13.66
N GLY A 88 -4.44 -22.99 12.36
CA GLY A 88 -3.94 -24.05 11.47
C GLY A 88 -2.51 -24.49 11.80
N ILE A 89 -1.60 -23.54 12.04
CA ILE A 89 -0.20 -23.82 12.44
C ILE A 89 -0.15 -24.57 13.79
N VAL A 90 -1.00 -24.16 14.77
CA VAL A 90 -1.09 -24.83 16.07
C VAL A 90 -1.72 -26.22 15.95
N GLY A 91 -2.47 -26.49 14.89
CA GLY A 91 -3.18 -27.77 14.67
C GLY A 91 -4.51 -27.87 15.42
N LEU A 92 -5.21 -26.74 15.62
CA LEU A 92 -6.54 -26.76 16.19
C LEU A 92 -7.55 -27.33 15.17
N SER A 93 -8.46 -28.16 15.63
CA SER A 93 -9.53 -28.69 14.76
C SER A 93 -10.74 -27.77 14.65
N LYS A 94 -10.98 -26.95 15.67
CA LYS A 94 -12.09 -26.00 15.78
C LYS A 94 -11.64 -24.68 16.35
N ILE A 95 -12.37 -23.61 15.98
CA ILE A 95 -12.14 -22.26 16.50
C ILE A 95 -13.46 -21.60 16.88
N PRO A 96 -13.46 -20.73 17.91
CA PRO A 96 -14.61 -19.96 18.27
C PRO A 96 -14.94 -18.91 17.20
N ALA A 97 -16.17 -18.90 16.72
CA ALA A 97 -16.62 -18.01 15.66
C ALA A 97 -17.99 -17.42 15.98
N ILE A 98 -18.20 -16.16 15.59
CA ILE A 98 -19.50 -15.51 15.59
C ILE A 98 -20.04 -15.59 14.17
N VAL A 99 -21.17 -16.28 14.00
CA VAL A 99 -21.84 -16.39 12.73
C VAL A 99 -22.80 -15.21 12.55
N LYS A 100 -22.63 -14.46 11.45
CA LYS A 100 -23.50 -13.33 11.12
C LYS A 100 -23.99 -13.46 9.69
N GLU A 101 -25.30 -13.48 9.51
CA GLU A 101 -25.88 -13.33 8.17
C GLU A 101 -25.70 -11.92 7.67
N MET A 102 -25.20 -11.78 6.45
CA MET A 102 -25.00 -10.49 5.79
C MET A 102 -24.89 -10.67 4.27
N SER A 103 -25.27 -9.64 3.55
CA SER A 103 -25.10 -9.57 2.09
C SER A 103 -23.62 -9.51 1.68
N ASP A 104 -23.33 -9.73 0.39
CA ASP A 104 -21.96 -9.64 -0.14
C ASP A 104 -21.36 -8.25 0.06
N ASP A 105 -22.14 -7.20 -0.18
CA ASP A 105 -21.67 -5.82 -0.01
C ASP A 105 -21.41 -5.46 1.46
N GLU A 106 -22.27 -5.88 2.37
CA GLU A 106 -22.05 -5.71 3.82
C GLU A 106 -20.82 -6.48 4.30
N ALA A 107 -20.59 -7.68 3.77
CA ALA A 107 -19.42 -8.49 4.08
C ALA A 107 -18.13 -7.80 3.64
N ILE A 108 -18.10 -7.26 2.41
CA ILE A 108 -16.97 -6.48 1.90
C ILE A 108 -16.70 -5.27 2.79
N ILE A 109 -17.73 -4.48 3.09
CA ILE A 109 -17.58 -3.28 3.92
C ILE A 109 -17.00 -3.65 5.30
N LYS A 110 -17.57 -4.64 5.98
CA LYS A 110 -17.10 -5.07 7.31
C LYS A 110 -15.68 -5.65 7.28
N MET A 111 -15.36 -6.44 6.26
CA MET A 111 -14.04 -7.01 6.07
C MET A 111 -12.98 -5.90 5.89
N VAL A 112 -13.26 -4.90 5.06
CA VAL A 112 -12.36 -3.76 4.86
C VAL A 112 -12.24 -2.94 6.14
N ASP A 113 -13.34 -2.62 6.83
CA ASP A 113 -13.33 -1.83 8.07
C ASP A 113 -12.52 -2.49 9.18
N ALA A 114 -12.62 -3.82 9.31
CA ALA A 114 -11.87 -4.58 10.29
C ALA A 114 -10.34 -4.56 10.05
N ASN A 115 -9.89 -4.23 8.85
CA ASN A 115 -8.48 -4.29 8.47
C ASN A 115 -7.86 -2.91 8.20
N ILE A 116 -8.67 -1.91 7.79
CA ILE A 116 -8.15 -0.60 7.35
C ILE A 116 -7.53 0.22 8.49
N GLN A 117 -7.84 -0.12 9.74
CA GLN A 117 -7.30 0.53 10.93
C GLN A 117 -5.98 -0.08 11.41
N ARG A 118 -5.43 -1.05 10.68
CA ARG A 118 -4.10 -1.60 11.01
C ARG A 118 -3.02 -0.54 10.77
N GLU A 119 -2.04 -0.48 11.66
CA GLU A 119 -0.92 0.48 11.57
C GLU A 119 -0.07 0.31 10.30
N GLU A 120 0.06 -0.92 9.81
CA GLU A 120 0.89 -1.26 8.65
C GLU A 120 0.04 -1.98 7.60
N ILE A 121 -0.51 -1.20 6.66
CA ILE A 121 -1.19 -1.72 5.47
C ILE A 121 -0.33 -1.40 4.25
N MET A 122 -0.05 -2.40 3.43
CA MET A 122 0.69 -2.18 2.18
C MET A 122 -0.10 -1.29 1.22
N PRO A 123 0.57 -0.44 0.44
CA PRO A 123 -0.10 0.41 -0.55
C PRO A 123 -1.00 -0.36 -1.53
N SER A 124 -0.57 -1.55 -1.97
CA SER A 124 -1.39 -2.43 -2.82
C SER A 124 -2.65 -2.92 -2.10
N GLU A 125 -2.53 -3.37 -0.85
CA GLU A 125 -3.67 -3.81 -0.03
C GLU A 125 -4.68 -2.67 0.15
N LYS A 126 -4.19 -1.47 0.46
CA LYS A 126 -5.00 -0.26 0.62
C LYS A 126 -5.73 0.09 -0.68
N ALA A 127 -5.06 -0.06 -1.83
CA ALA A 127 -5.63 0.18 -3.14
C ALA A 127 -6.83 -0.73 -3.45
N PHE A 128 -6.64 -2.04 -3.30
CA PHE A 128 -7.72 -3.01 -3.54
C PHE A 128 -8.83 -2.91 -2.50
N ALA A 129 -8.51 -2.69 -1.22
CA ALA A 129 -9.49 -2.49 -0.16
C ALA A 129 -10.39 -1.28 -0.42
N TYR A 130 -9.83 -0.13 -0.82
CA TYR A 130 -10.61 1.05 -1.17
C TYR A 130 -11.48 0.82 -2.40
N LYS A 131 -10.96 0.17 -3.44
CA LYS A 131 -11.74 -0.18 -4.63
C LYS A 131 -12.94 -1.03 -4.27
N MET A 132 -12.71 -2.13 -3.55
CA MET A 132 -13.77 -3.06 -3.15
C MET A 132 -14.84 -2.38 -2.29
N LYS A 133 -14.43 -1.63 -1.26
CA LYS A 133 -15.37 -0.93 -0.37
C LYS A 133 -16.16 0.15 -1.11
N LEU A 134 -15.51 0.96 -1.95
CA LEU A 134 -16.19 1.99 -2.73
C LEU A 134 -17.23 1.39 -3.71
N GLU A 135 -16.91 0.26 -4.35
CA GLU A 135 -17.82 -0.45 -5.22
C GLU A 135 -19.01 -1.04 -4.46
N ALA A 136 -18.76 -1.63 -3.29
CA ALA A 136 -19.82 -2.15 -2.41
C ALA A 136 -20.75 -1.02 -1.93
N MET A 137 -20.19 0.10 -1.47
CA MET A 137 -20.98 1.27 -1.07
C MET A 137 -21.84 1.83 -2.21
N LYS A 138 -21.32 1.89 -3.44
CA LYS A 138 -22.09 2.32 -4.61
C LYS A 138 -23.25 1.39 -4.94
N ARG A 139 -23.09 0.07 -4.79
CA ARG A 139 -24.16 -0.92 -5.01
C ARG A 139 -25.23 -0.82 -3.93
N THR A 140 -24.83 -0.65 -2.68
CA THR A 140 -25.75 -0.52 -1.53
C THR A 140 -26.53 0.80 -1.58
N ALA A 141 -25.91 1.91 -2.00
CA ALA A 141 -26.60 3.20 -2.14
C ALA A 141 -27.68 3.21 -3.24
N GLY A 142 -27.65 2.24 -4.16
CA GLY A 142 -28.57 2.16 -5.28
C GLY A 142 -28.34 3.23 -6.35
N ARG A 143 -29.12 3.15 -7.44
CA ARG A 143 -29.12 4.19 -8.48
C ARG A 143 -29.94 5.39 -7.98
N PRO A 144 -29.42 6.62 -7.99
CA PRO A 144 -30.21 7.80 -7.61
C PRO A 144 -31.48 7.87 -8.47
N THR A 145 -32.65 7.72 -7.85
CA THR A 145 -33.92 8.00 -8.52
C THR A 145 -34.18 9.49 -8.50
N LYS A 146 -34.87 10.02 -9.52
CA LYS A 146 -35.21 11.45 -9.61
C LYS A 146 -36.01 11.95 -8.40
N GLU A 147 -36.71 11.06 -7.71
CA GLU A 147 -37.49 11.37 -6.50
C GLU A 147 -36.60 11.58 -5.27
N ASN A 148 -35.44 10.93 -5.16
CA ASN A 148 -34.51 11.11 -4.06
C ASN A 148 -33.61 12.36 -4.22
N ALA A 149 -33.60 12.99 -5.40
CA ALA A 149 -32.84 14.21 -5.67
C ALA A 149 -33.48 15.48 -5.07
N CYS A 150 -34.70 15.41 -4.55
CA CYS A 150 -35.47 16.56 -4.06
C CYS A 150 -35.43 16.75 -2.53
N HIS A 151 -34.74 15.92 -1.76
CA HIS A 151 -34.55 16.16 -0.34
C HIS A 151 -33.20 16.87 -0.13
N ASN A 152 -33.25 18.06 0.43
CA ASN A 152 -32.15 18.99 0.77
C ASN A 152 -31.14 18.41 1.80
N GLY A 153 -30.62 17.21 1.54
CA GLY A 153 -29.45 16.68 2.22
C GLY A 153 -28.34 16.60 1.17
N THR A 154 -27.23 17.27 1.42
CA THR A 154 -25.98 17.07 0.68
C THR A 154 -25.57 15.60 0.80
N HIS A 155 -26.08 14.73 -0.09
CA HIS A 155 -25.57 13.38 -0.21
C HIS A 155 -24.11 13.48 -0.62
N LEU A 156 -23.23 13.20 0.31
CA LEU A 156 -21.80 13.08 0.04
C LEU A 156 -21.62 11.99 -1.03
N ARG A 157 -20.71 12.23 -1.95
CA ARG A 157 -20.31 11.19 -2.89
C ARG A 157 -19.71 10.02 -2.11
N SER A 158 -19.88 8.79 -2.58
CA SER A 158 -19.39 7.59 -1.87
C SER A 158 -17.88 7.64 -1.58
N ASP A 159 -17.08 8.34 -2.40
CA ASP A 159 -15.66 8.56 -2.13
C ASP A 159 -15.40 9.56 -0.99
N GLN A 160 -16.26 10.56 -0.82
CA GLN A 160 -16.19 11.50 0.30
C GLN A 160 -16.66 10.86 1.60
N GLU A 161 -17.70 10.02 1.53
CA GLU A 161 -18.17 9.26 2.67
C GLU A 161 -17.10 8.27 3.14
N LEU A 162 -16.49 7.53 2.21
CA LEU A 162 -15.36 6.66 2.51
C LEU A 162 -14.20 7.42 3.13
N ALA A 163 -13.88 8.61 2.61
CA ALA A 163 -12.84 9.49 3.12
C ALA A 163 -13.04 9.85 4.60
N LEU A 164 -14.26 10.22 4.98
CA LEU A 164 -14.61 10.51 6.37
C LEU A 164 -14.47 9.29 7.28
N GLN A 165 -14.84 8.10 6.79
CA GLN A 165 -14.76 6.87 7.58
C GLN A 165 -13.31 6.42 7.85
N VAL A 166 -12.42 6.60 6.88
CA VAL A 166 -11.04 6.11 6.97
C VAL A 166 -10.00 7.17 7.36
N GLY A 167 -10.41 8.44 7.42
CA GLY A 167 -9.52 9.55 7.76
C GLY A 167 -8.56 9.97 6.65
N ASP A 168 -8.76 9.50 5.42
CA ASP A 168 -8.00 9.90 4.23
C ASP A 168 -8.77 10.96 3.43
N SER A 169 -8.11 11.70 2.55
CA SER A 169 -8.81 12.59 1.61
C SER A 169 -9.41 11.78 0.44
N ALA A 170 -10.54 12.22 -0.11
CA ALA A 170 -11.13 11.60 -1.30
C ALA A 170 -10.14 11.53 -2.47
N ARG A 171 -9.28 12.54 -2.63
CA ARG A 171 -8.20 12.55 -3.63
C ARG A 171 -7.16 11.46 -3.36
N SER A 172 -6.80 11.23 -2.10
CA SER A 172 -5.88 10.15 -1.72
C SER A 172 -6.48 8.78 -2.04
N ILE A 173 -7.75 8.57 -1.69
CA ILE A 173 -8.48 7.33 -2.01
C ILE A 173 -8.47 7.05 -3.51
N GLN A 174 -8.77 8.04 -4.35
CA GLN A 174 -8.74 7.87 -5.80
C GLN A 174 -7.35 7.53 -6.32
N ARG A 175 -6.28 8.11 -5.75
CA ARG A 175 -4.91 7.75 -6.07
C ARG A 175 -4.57 6.31 -5.72
N TYR A 176 -4.97 5.85 -4.52
CA TYR A 176 -4.78 4.45 -4.16
C TYR A 176 -5.57 3.52 -5.08
N ILE A 177 -6.86 3.79 -5.33
CA ILE A 177 -7.67 2.99 -6.25
C ILE A 177 -7.01 2.90 -7.62
N ARG A 178 -6.42 3.99 -8.10
CA ARG A 178 -5.74 4.00 -9.40
C ARG A 178 -4.58 3.01 -9.49
N LEU A 179 -3.91 2.69 -8.35
CA LEU A 179 -2.84 1.68 -8.33
C LEU A 179 -3.31 0.28 -8.75
N THR A 180 -4.60 -0.03 -8.62
CA THR A 180 -5.13 -1.34 -9.04
C THR A 180 -5.01 -1.60 -10.55
N GLU A 181 -4.70 -0.57 -11.35
CA GLU A 181 -4.47 -0.66 -12.79
C GLU A 181 -2.98 -0.92 -13.14
N LEU A 182 -2.12 -1.06 -12.14
CA LEU A 182 -0.72 -1.40 -12.35
C LEU A 182 -0.53 -2.90 -12.51
N ILE A 183 0.53 -3.27 -13.23
CA ILE A 183 0.99 -4.66 -13.29
C ILE A 183 1.50 -5.12 -11.89
N PRO A 184 1.39 -6.42 -11.56
CA PRO A 184 1.76 -6.94 -10.25
C PRO A 184 3.19 -6.59 -9.81
N GLU A 185 4.13 -6.58 -10.75
CA GLU A 185 5.54 -6.31 -10.50
C GLU A 185 5.78 -4.85 -10.02
N LEU A 186 5.04 -3.89 -10.59
CA LEU A 186 5.10 -2.49 -10.15
C LEU A 186 4.41 -2.29 -8.81
N LEU A 187 3.32 -3.02 -8.53
CA LEU A 187 2.67 -3.02 -7.21
C LEU A 187 3.64 -3.54 -6.13
N GLU A 188 4.37 -4.61 -6.41
CA GLU A 188 5.39 -5.14 -5.50
C GLU A 188 6.51 -4.12 -5.26
N CYS A 189 6.92 -3.36 -6.27
CA CYS A 189 7.91 -2.29 -6.11
C CYS A 189 7.44 -1.18 -5.16
N ILE A 190 6.13 -0.87 -5.15
CA ILE A 190 5.55 0.12 -4.24
C ILE A 190 5.48 -0.43 -2.83
N ASP A 191 5.03 -1.66 -2.66
CA ASP A 191 4.95 -2.33 -1.36
C ASP A 191 6.33 -2.43 -0.69
N ASN A 192 7.36 -2.70 -1.50
CA ASN A 192 8.77 -2.74 -1.06
C ASN A 192 9.42 -1.35 -0.95
N LYS A 193 8.66 -0.25 -1.08
CA LYS A 193 9.15 1.15 -1.00
C LYS A 193 10.25 1.50 -2.03
N LYS A 194 10.39 0.71 -3.11
CA LYS A 194 11.34 0.97 -4.20
C LYS A 194 10.81 2.00 -5.19
N LEU A 195 9.49 2.15 -5.29
CA LEU A 195 8.81 3.09 -6.17
C LEU A 195 7.89 4.00 -5.36
N GLY A 196 7.96 5.31 -5.60
CA GLY A 196 7.13 6.30 -4.92
C GLY A 196 5.68 6.29 -5.43
N LEU A 197 4.72 6.55 -4.53
CA LEU A 197 3.28 6.54 -4.83
C LEU A 197 2.90 7.45 -6.01
N VAL A 198 3.50 8.64 -6.11
CA VAL A 198 3.19 9.61 -7.19
C VAL A 198 3.57 9.03 -8.55
N ILE A 199 4.78 8.50 -8.66
CA ILE A 199 5.28 7.86 -9.89
C ILE A 199 4.38 6.68 -10.28
N ALA A 200 4.01 5.86 -9.31
CA ALA A 200 3.16 4.70 -9.50
C ALA A 200 1.76 5.07 -10.02
N VAL A 201 1.16 6.11 -9.45
CA VAL A 201 -0.13 6.65 -9.94
C VAL A 201 0.01 7.15 -11.38
N ASP A 202 1.11 7.82 -11.70
CA ASP A 202 1.35 8.27 -13.07
C ASP A 202 1.54 7.11 -14.06
N LEU A 203 2.27 6.07 -13.66
CA LEU A 203 2.43 4.84 -14.46
C LEU A 203 1.11 4.10 -14.70
N SER A 204 0.18 4.15 -13.75
CA SER A 204 -1.11 3.47 -13.87
C SER A 204 -2.01 4.00 -15.01
N TYR A 205 -1.67 5.14 -15.59
CA TYR A 205 -2.36 5.68 -16.78
C TYR A 205 -1.78 5.18 -18.11
N LEU A 206 -0.67 4.47 -18.06
CA LEU A 206 -0.02 3.91 -19.25
C LEU A 206 -0.58 2.51 -19.57
N ASP A 207 -0.52 2.12 -20.83
CA ASP A 207 -0.90 0.79 -21.27
C ASP A 207 -0.04 -0.29 -20.58
N VAL A 208 -0.64 -1.47 -20.32
CA VAL A 208 0.01 -2.60 -19.65
C VAL A 208 1.34 -2.98 -20.29
N GLN A 209 1.42 -2.92 -21.64
CA GLN A 209 2.67 -3.23 -22.34
C GLN A 209 3.75 -2.18 -22.07
N VAL A 210 3.39 -0.90 -22.02
CA VAL A 210 4.32 0.18 -21.67
C VAL A 210 4.78 0.05 -20.22
N GLN A 211 3.87 -0.29 -19.30
CA GLN A 211 4.21 -0.55 -17.90
C GLN A 211 5.27 -1.66 -17.76
N LYS A 212 5.16 -2.75 -18.55
CA LYS A 212 6.15 -3.83 -18.57
C LYS A 212 7.53 -3.35 -19.00
N TRP A 213 7.61 -2.57 -20.09
CA TRP A 213 8.88 -2.02 -20.57
C TRP A 213 9.50 -1.02 -19.57
N VAL A 214 8.66 -0.20 -18.91
CA VAL A 214 9.12 0.70 -17.87
C VAL A 214 9.62 -0.09 -16.65
N TYR A 215 8.97 -1.19 -16.30
CA TYR A 215 9.44 -2.07 -15.23
C TYR A 215 10.80 -2.70 -15.55
N GLU A 216 11.01 -3.20 -16.78
CA GLU A 216 12.30 -3.72 -17.22
C GLU A 216 13.39 -2.64 -17.14
N TYR A 217 13.11 -1.44 -17.63
CA TYR A 217 14.01 -0.30 -17.49
C TYR A 217 14.34 0.02 -16.02
N PHE A 218 13.32 0.02 -15.15
CA PHE A 218 13.50 0.26 -13.71
C PHE A 218 14.35 -0.83 -13.07
N LYS A 219 14.19 -2.08 -13.46
CA LYS A 219 14.96 -3.21 -12.95
C LYS A 219 16.45 -3.09 -13.32
N GLU A 220 16.74 -2.64 -14.55
CA GLU A 220 18.11 -2.46 -15.03
C GLU A 220 18.81 -1.25 -14.40
N ASN A 221 18.12 -0.13 -14.27
CA ASN A 221 18.68 1.14 -13.84
C ASN A 221 18.58 1.39 -12.32
N GLY A 222 17.71 0.68 -11.62
CA GLY A 222 17.50 0.79 -10.19
C GLY A 222 16.73 2.03 -9.74
N PHE A 223 16.34 2.92 -10.64
CA PHE A 223 15.58 4.14 -10.32
C PHE A 223 14.67 4.57 -11.47
N LEU A 224 13.62 5.31 -11.12
CA LEU A 224 12.74 6.01 -12.05
C LEU A 224 12.40 7.39 -11.47
N LYS A 225 12.65 8.45 -12.23
CA LYS A 225 12.37 9.83 -11.78
C LYS A 225 11.02 10.32 -12.31
N PRO A 226 10.34 11.23 -11.58
CA PRO A 226 9.06 11.80 -12.04
C PRO A 226 9.12 12.41 -13.44
N VAL A 227 10.20 13.12 -13.77
CA VAL A 227 10.41 13.72 -15.11
C VAL A 227 10.38 12.70 -16.26
N GLN A 228 10.85 11.48 -16.00
CA GLN A 228 10.85 10.40 -17.00
C GLN A 228 9.43 9.91 -17.27
N VAL A 229 8.63 9.74 -16.23
CA VAL A 229 7.22 9.31 -16.37
C VAL A 229 6.37 10.42 -16.97
N GLU A 230 6.64 11.68 -16.60
CA GLU A 230 5.98 12.84 -17.20
C GLU A 230 6.29 12.93 -18.70
N ALA A 231 7.52 12.70 -19.12
CA ALA A 231 7.90 12.66 -20.55
C ALA A 231 7.13 11.57 -21.31
N LEU A 232 6.94 10.39 -20.71
CA LEU A 232 6.09 9.34 -21.28
C LEU A 232 4.63 9.79 -21.41
N LYS A 233 4.05 10.37 -20.36
CA LYS A 233 2.64 10.83 -20.40
C LYS A 233 2.39 11.89 -21.44
N ASN A 234 3.35 12.77 -21.69
CA ASN A 234 3.25 13.86 -22.67
C ASN A 234 3.50 13.38 -24.11
N HIS A 235 3.94 12.15 -24.30
CA HIS A 235 4.19 11.62 -25.63
C HIS A 235 2.90 11.15 -26.32
N SER A 236 2.59 11.71 -27.49
CA SER A 236 1.29 11.56 -28.16
C SER A 236 1.01 10.19 -28.79
N ASN A 237 2.01 9.31 -28.93
CA ASN A 237 1.90 8.06 -29.70
C ASN A 237 2.40 6.82 -28.94
N LEU A 238 2.05 6.69 -27.67
CA LEU A 238 2.49 5.54 -26.87
C LEU A 238 1.84 4.21 -27.27
N SER A 239 0.65 4.25 -27.84
CA SER A 239 -0.09 3.04 -28.25
C SER A 239 0.64 2.21 -29.33
N ASN A 240 1.50 2.84 -30.13
CA ASN A 240 2.31 2.19 -31.15
C ASN A 240 3.82 2.24 -30.88
N ALA A 241 4.20 2.58 -29.62
CA ALA A 241 5.59 2.69 -29.26
C ALA A 241 6.27 1.32 -29.22
N SER A 242 7.52 1.26 -29.64
CA SER A 242 8.38 0.11 -29.38
C SER A 242 9.09 0.26 -28.02
N GLN A 243 9.57 -0.86 -27.49
CA GLN A 243 10.38 -0.85 -26.26
C GLN A 243 11.58 0.10 -26.37
N HIS A 244 12.29 0.08 -27.52
CA HIS A 244 13.42 0.97 -27.78
C HIS A 244 13.02 2.44 -27.70
N MET A 245 11.87 2.81 -28.23
CA MET A 245 11.35 4.18 -28.17
C MET A 245 11.07 4.59 -26.71
N ILE A 246 10.46 3.73 -25.90
CA ILE A 246 10.22 3.99 -24.48
C ILE A 246 11.54 4.22 -23.73
N ILE A 247 12.55 3.37 -23.96
CA ILE A 247 13.87 3.50 -23.35
C ILE A 247 14.53 4.82 -23.77
N THR A 248 14.42 5.20 -25.04
CA THR A 248 14.95 6.47 -25.55
C THR A 248 14.31 7.67 -24.84
N ILE A 249 12.98 7.71 -24.76
CA ILE A 249 12.24 8.78 -24.07
C ILE A 249 12.69 8.88 -22.59
N LEU A 250 12.80 7.73 -21.89
CA LEU A 250 13.21 7.69 -20.49
C LEU A 250 14.64 8.22 -20.29
N ASN A 251 15.55 7.92 -21.22
CA ASN A 251 16.95 8.38 -21.14
C ASN A 251 17.08 9.87 -21.50
N GLU A 252 16.35 10.35 -22.50
CA GLU A 252 16.38 11.75 -22.92
C GLU A 252 15.74 12.69 -21.91
N ALA A 253 14.74 12.21 -21.14
CA ALA A 253 14.10 12.97 -20.08
C ALA A 253 15.04 13.25 -18.88
N LEU A 254 16.14 12.52 -18.76
CA LEU A 254 17.11 12.78 -17.71
C LEU A 254 17.92 14.03 -18.07
N PRO A 255 18.15 14.96 -17.11
CA PRO A 255 19.02 16.08 -17.35
C PRO A 255 20.40 15.56 -17.71
N LYS A 256 20.90 15.95 -18.88
CA LYS A 256 22.28 15.66 -19.30
C LYS A 256 23.19 16.11 -18.16
N LYS A 257 24.01 15.21 -17.64
CA LYS A 257 25.05 15.60 -16.66
C LYS A 257 25.82 16.74 -17.31
N SER A 258 25.74 17.95 -16.76
CA SER A 258 26.58 19.03 -17.21
C SER A 258 28.01 18.56 -16.95
N THR A 259 28.79 18.41 -18.00
CA THR A 259 30.24 18.11 -17.93
C THR A 259 31.04 19.28 -17.34
N ALA A 260 30.37 20.39 -17.05
CA ALA A 260 30.95 21.48 -16.31
C ALA A 260 31.14 21.04 -14.86
N ALA A 261 32.36 20.63 -14.52
CA ALA A 261 32.80 20.38 -13.15
C ALA A 261 32.58 21.68 -12.36
N LYS A 262 31.55 21.73 -11.50
CA LYS A 262 31.41 22.82 -10.55
C LYS A 262 32.47 22.65 -9.48
N VAL A 263 33.48 23.51 -9.53
CA VAL A 263 34.46 23.63 -8.44
C VAL A 263 33.79 24.50 -7.35
N SER A 264 33.40 23.90 -6.24
CA SER A 264 32.92 24.64 -5.08
C SER A 264 34.04 24.77 -4.04
N LEU A 265 34.33 25.99 -3.68
CA LEU A 265 35.28 26.27 -2.59
C LEU A 265 34.46 26.54 -1.31
N SER A 266 34.75 25.78 -0.25
CA SER A 266 34.04 26.02 1.02
C SER A 266 34.51 27.35 1.64
N GLU A 267 33.57 28.06 2.26
CA GLU A 267 33.81 29.36 2.93
C GLU A 267 34.97 29.28 3.91
N LYS A 268 35.06 28.23 4.71
CA LYS A 268 36.20 27.98 5.64
C LYS A 268 37.57 27.90 4.97
N LYS A 269 37.63 27.47 3.70
CA LYS A 269 38.92 27.46 2.96
C LYS A 269 39.25 28.83 2.42
N LEU A 270 38.25 29.62 2.05
CA LEU A 270 38.44 30.98 1.53
C LEU A 270 38.75 32.00 2.64
N ASP A 271 38.25 31.81 3.86
CA ASP A 271 38.49 32.69 5.00
C ASP A 271 39.98 32.85 5.37
N LYS A 272 40.82 31.91 4.94
CA LYS A 272 42.29 32.02 5.13
C LYS A 272 42.95 33.07 4.22
N TYR A 273 42.29 33.42 3.12
CA TYR A 273 42.85 34.25 2.05
C TYR A 273 42.19 35.61 1.93
N PHE A 274 40.96 35.77 2.50
CA PHE A 274 40.18 36.98 2.39
C PHE A 274 39.95 37.64 3.75
N PRO A 275 40.01 38.98 3.84
CA PRO A 275 39.66 39.71 5.04
C PRO A 275 38.16 39.48 5.44
N PRO A 276 37.84 39.55 6.74
CA PRO A 276 36.48 39.28 7.23
C PRO A 276 35.37 40.18 6.66
N HIS A 277 35.71 41.33 6.15
CA HIS A 277 34.76 42.33 5.59
C HIS A 277 34.45 42.11 4.10
N TYR A 278 35.08 41.11 3.44
CA TYR A 278 34.81 40.79 2.04
C TYR A 278 33.51 40.01 1.91
N SER A 279 32.54 40.56 1.14
CA SER A 279 31.33 39.85 0.79
C SER A 279 31.61 38.67 -0.16
N ALA A 280 30.68 37.72 -0.29
CA ALA A 280 30.80 36.62 -1.23
C ALA A 280 31.08 37.10 -2.67
N LYS A 281 30.47 38.23 -3.07
CA LYS A 281 30.63 38.84 -4.39
C LYS A 281 32.02 39.46 -4.57
N ASP A 282 32.57 40.07 -3.53
CA ASP A 282 33.93 40.64 -3.57
C ASP A 282 34.98 39.54 -3.68
N ARG A 283 34.80 38.43 -2.96
CA ARG A 283 35.65 37.24 -3.05
C ARG A 283 35.61 36.62 -4.46
N GLU A 284 34.42 36.50 -5.04
CA GLU A 284 34.22 36.00 -6.42
C GLU A 284 34.96 36.88 -7.44
N ASN A 285 34.87 38.21 -7.35
CA ASN A 285 35.53 39.16 -8.24
C ASN A 285 37.06 39.04 -8.16
N VAL A 286 37.61 38.93 -6.96
CA VAL A 286 39.05 38.75 -6.78
C VAL A 286 39.54 37.42 -7.37
N ILE A 287 38.76 36.34 -7.16
CA ILE A 287 39.10 35.03 -7.73
C ILE A 287 39.09 35.10 -9.26
N ILE A 288 38.07 35.74 -9.87
CA ILE A 288 37.99 35.91 -11.32
C ILE A 288 39.20 36.69 -11.84
N GLN A 289 39.53 37.83 -11.20
CA GLN A 289 40.71 38.62 -11.57
C GLN A 289 42.02 37.83 -11.55
N LEU A 290 42.22 37.04 -10.49
CA LEU A 290 43.40 36.19 -10.38
C LEU A 290 43.45 35.09 -11.46
N LEU A 291 42.33 34.51 -11.81
CA LEU A 291 42.23 33.52 -12.87
C LEU A 291 42.47 34.14 -14.26
N GLU A 292 42.00 35.36 -14.50
CA GLU A 292 42.27 36.09 -15.73
C GLU A 292 43.77 36.43 -15.86
N GLN A 293 44.41 36.91 -14.78
CA GLN A 293 45.86 37.16 -14.77
C GLN A 293 46.66 35.88 -15.02
N TRP A 294 46.30 34.78 -14.34
CA TRP A 294 46.93 33.50 -14.53
C TRP A 294 46.75 32.95 -15.97
N SER A 295 45.56 33.09 -16.55
CA SER A 295 45.29 32.70 -17.93
C SER A 295 46.13 33.50 -18.93
N THR A 296 46.33 34.82 -18.70
CA THR A 296 47.13 35.69 -19.54
C THR A 296 48.61 35.34 -19.47
N GLN A 297 49.11 34.96 -18.31
CA GLN A 297 50.50 34.49 -18.10
C GLN A 297 50.75 33.16 -18.81
N GLN A 298 49.84 32.22 -18.77
CA GLN A 298 49.96 30.94 -19.48
C GLN A 298 49.90 31.07 -21.01
N ALA A 299 49.28 32.14 -21.54
CA ALA A 299 49.25 32.41 -22.98
C ALA A 299 50.53 33.09 -23.51
N GLN A 300 51.46 33.49 -22.61
CA GLN A 300 52.74 34.14 -22.96
C GLN A 300 53.92 33.19 -22.84
N GLU A 301 53.74 32.00 -22.27
CA GLU A 301 54.70 30.89 -22.29
C GLU A 301 54.37 29.92 -23.46
#